data_8a87a1ba6cc80c4324553dbd1331bfd4
#
_entry.id   8a87a1ba6cc80c4324553dbd1331bfd4
#
_cell.length_a   1.000
_cell.length_b   1.000
_cell.length_c   1.000
_cell.angle_alpha   90.00
_cell.angle_beta   90.00
_cell.angle_gamma   90.00
#
_symmetry.space_group_name_H-M   'P 1'
#
loop_
_entity.id
_entity.type
_entity.pdbx_description
1 polymer ?
#
loop_
_entity_poly.entity_id
_entity_poly.type
_entity_poly.pdbx_seq_one_letter_code
_entity_poly.pdbx_strand_id
1 'polypeptide(L)'
;RTGIANFDKGQHIYLGFTLLILAAVGLVANRRVPLQRRGFWLIAALCFAWLSLGPTVHVNGADTGIPGPFVILQSLPFFKGNRYPSRYSVLLVLSLAMLAAMGIEALGRSIARRRQGILLPAAGCLLSALFLFEHLSIPLPQSDMTLPAPYIPIAAEPGQFTLLDIPLAWRNGFRITGPHHPGFMFGQFYQTVHGRQLLQGNTSRNPEFKFQYFTQAPVINSILALETGHQLPPERWEPDRAIAGDVLRFFDIQYIVVRPCGKDVSGDVPCTSEATLPYVEGVMPVQPTHRDPAMSVYRVNLPPLPSRVEVSASAPLARLYLGEGWGAIVDQPVWAQRQTARLFVPLDGKQQEVTLRLFAPRVEYSAPGEEQRLVVSTNGWRSAPLSLRPGWGEYTLTLPAGAVQAGLNEIHLQFDRLYPVASLLQEEDIPPAPSIVGTSPVALLVQSAGKEVGDFGHIYVNGLDVSPNRRGYNVAALSPQGDLQIANFDTFLDPGASSALAAFIAALPQGHIVAVAAADEASMNLGEEGVSALRSIGAKGDLRGKYRWSHAVIGVKGAGPGSALEALDGLRPVSVAAGPALTEPGVAAALEWIRFAAAE
;
A
#
# COMPACT_ATOMS: atom_id res chain seq x y z
N ARG A 1 31.32 4.66 3.01
CA ARG A 1 30.43 3.56 3.42
C ARG A 1 31.08 2.81 4.56
N THR A 2 30.34 2.54 5.63
CA THR A 2 30.88 1.94 6.87
C THR A 2 31.17 0.44 6.74
N GLY A 3 30.71 -0.21 5.66
CA GLY A 3 30.78 -1.68 5.51
C GLY A 3 29.90 -2.47 6.47
N ILE A 4 29.09 -1.78 7.31
CA ILE A 4 28.14 -2.40 8.22
C ILE A 4 26.82 -2.57 7.47
N ALA A 5 26.29 -3.79 7.42
CA ALA A 5 25.02 -4.08 6.77
C ALA A 5 23.90 -3.21 7.36
N ASN A 6 23.04 -2.67 6.48
CA ASN A 6 21.91 -1.78 6.84
C ASN A 6 22.28 -0.47 7.57
N PHE A 7 23.56 -0.12 7.68
CA PHE A 7 23.96 1.12 8.35
C PHE A 7 23.51 2.38 7.61
N ASP A 8 23.42 2.33 6.29
CA ASP A 8 23.05 3.48 5.44
C ASP A 8 21.54 3.75 5.34
N LYS A 9 20.70 3.05 6.09
CA LYS A 9 19.23 3.24 6.07
C LYS A 9 18.70 4.39 6.95
N GLY A 10 19.59 5.32 7.37
CA GLY A 10 19.17 6.62 7.96
C GLY A 10 18.64 6.58 9.39
N GLN A 11 18.91 5.52 10.17
CA GLN A 11 18.46 5.40 11.56
C GLN A 11 19.63 5.38 12.56
N HIS A 12 20.75 6.06 12.20
CA HIS A 12 21.93 6.08 13.02
C HIS A 12 21.79 7.07 14.18
N ILE A 13 22.24 6.64 15.34
CA ILE A 13 22.34 7.48 16.52
C ILE A 13 23.82 7.58 16.85
N TYR A 14 24.43 8.70 16.47
CA TYR A 14 25.79 9.02 16.91
C TYR A 14 25.73 9.86 18.18
N LEU A 15 26.27 9.35 19.28
CA LEU A 15 26.25 10.01 20.57
C LEU A 15 27.44 10.95 20.81
N GLY A 16 28.54 10.74 20.11
CA GLY A 16 29.80 11.46 20.29
C GLY A 16 30.65 10.91 21.46
N PHE A 17 31.91 10.69 21.19
CA PHE A 17 32.85 10.24 22.22
C PHE A 17 33.06 11.30 23.31
N THR A 18 33.11 12.58 22.95
CA THR A 18 33.25 13.69 23.90
C THR A 18 32.10 13.69 24.90
N LEU A 19 30.84 13.51 24.44
CA LEU A 19 29.67 13.44 25.30
C LEU A 19 29.74 12.24 26.28
N LEU A 20 30.12 11.06 25.77
CA LEU A 20 30.20 9.83 26.57
C LEU A 20 31.29 9.92 27.63
N ILE A 21 32.48 10.44 27.28
CA ILE A 21 33.58 10.62 28.22
C ILE A 21 33.22 11.61 29.31
N LEU A 22 32.64 12.76 28.95
CA LEU A 22 32.21 13.75 29.93
C LEU A 22 31.10 13.23 30.85
N ALA A 23 30.14 12.44 30.32
CA ALA A 23 29.11 11.79 31.12
C ALA A 23 29.71 10.78 32.13
N ALA A 24 30.70 9.99 31.69
CA ALA A 24 31.44 9.06 32.57
C ALA A 24 32.21 9.81 33.69
N VAL A 25 32.86 10.91 33.33
CA VAL A 25 33.54 11.78 34.32
C VAL A 25 32.51 12.35 35.32
N GLY A 26 31.34 12.78 34.85
CA GLY A 26 30.25 13.29 35.70
C GLY A 26 29.74 12.26 36.70
N LEU A 27 29.65 11.02 36.29
CA LEU A 27 29.26 9.92 37.15
C LEU A 27 30.25 9.61 38.25
N VAL A 28 31.55 9.59 37.88
CA VAL A 28 32.62 9.10 38.80
C VAL A 28 33.20 10.24 39.62
N ALA A 29 33.58 11.36 38.98
CA ALA A 29 34.40 12.39 39.59
C ALA A 29 33.61 13.46 40.36
N ASN A 30 32.33 13.70 40.04
CA ASN A 30 31.55 14.75 40.66
C ASN A 30 30.90 14.30 42.00
N ARG A 31 31.72 14.13 43.06
CA ARG A 31 31.22 13.70 44.39
C ARG A 31 30.33 14.71 45.12
N ARG A 32 30.25 15.97 44.65
CA ARG A 32 29.38 16.99 45.24
C ARG A 32 27.91 16.86 44.83
N VAL A 33 27.66 16.31 43.67
CA VAL A 33 26.28 16.01 43.25
C VAL A 33 25.84 14.73 43.95
N PRO A 34 24.70 14.77 44.65
CA PRO A 34 24.16 13.60 45.33
C PRO A 34 24.06 12.39 44.41
N LEU A 35 24.37 11.20 44.93
CA LEU A 35 24.33 9.95 44.16
C LEU A 35 22.95 9.72 43.54
N GLN A 36 21.89 10.12 44.24
CA GLN A 36 20.49 10.03 43.75
C GLN A 36 20.27 10.79 42.42
N ARG A 37 20.80 12.02 42.29
CA ARG A 37 20.68 12.81 41.06
C ARG A 37 21.52 12.23 39.93
N ARG A 38 22.71 11.76 40.19
CA ARG A 38 23.57 11.09 39.18
C ARG A 38 22.95 9.76 38.74
N GLY A 39 22.44 9.00 39.72
CA GLY A 39 21.75 7.74 39.49
C GLY A 39 20.48 7.89 38.64
N PHE A 40 19.67 8.94 38.92
CA PHE A 40 18.50 9.24 38.11
C PHE A 40 18.85 9.41 36.61
N TRP A 41 19.83 10.25 36.30
CA TRP A 41 20.21 10.48 34.91
C TRP A 41 20.90 9.27 34.27
N LEU A 42 21.61 8.46 35.03
CA LEU A 42 22.14 7.19 34.54
C LEU A 42 21.04 6.20 34.22
N ILE A 43 20.07 6.02 35.12
CA ILE A 43 18.93 5.12 34.89
C ILE A 43 18.13 5.60 33.68
N ALA A 44 17.88 6.91 33.56
CA ALA A 44 17.20 7.49 32.41
C ALA A 44 17.96 7.21 31.10
N ALA A 45 19.29 7.44 31.10
CA ALA A 45 20.13 7.16 29.94
C ALA A 45 20.07 5.68 29.54
N LEU A 46 20.18 4.75 30.50
CA LEU A 46 20.10 3.31 30.24
C LEU A 46 18.71 2.90 29.74
N CYS A 47 17.66 3.46 30.31
CA CYS A 47 16.28 3.20 29.89
C CYS A 47 16.05 3.64 28.44
N PHE A 48 16.43 4.89 28.09
CA PHE A 48 16.25 5.39 26.73
C PHE A 48 17.21 4.78 25.73
N ALA A 49 18.43 4.39 26.13
CA ALA A 49 19.32 3.59 25.30
C ALA A 49 18.65 2.26 24.96
N TRP A 50 18.11 1.58 25.97
CA TRP A 50 17.43 0.30 25.78
C TRP A 50 16.20 0.42 24.88
N LEU A 51 15.33 1.43 25.08
CA LEU A 51 14.18 1.69 24.23
C LEU A 51 14.56 2.03 22.77
N SER A 52 15.76 2.63 22.57
CA SER A 52 16.25 2.98 21.24
C SER A 52 16.69 1.78 20.41
N LEU A 53 16.92 0.61 21.02
CA LEU A 53 17.33 -0.62 20.31
C LEU A 53 16.24 -1.23 19.42
N GLY A 54 14.96 -0.81 19.61
CA GLY A 54 13.87 -1.28 18.78
C GLY A 54 13.23 -2.60 19.22
N PRO A 55 12.41 -3.21 18.34
CA PRO A 55 11.70 -4.46 18.66
C PRO A 55 12.63 -5.68 18.68
N THR A 56 13.72 -5.66 17.91
CA THR A 56 14.77 -6.68 17.91
C THR A 56 16.13 -6.01 18.07
N VAL A 57 17.04 -6.69 18.76
CA VAL A 57 18.40 -6.17 18.97
C VAL A 57 19.24 -6.49 17.72
N HIS A 58 19.85 -5.46 17.15
CA HIS A 58 20.74 -5.59 16.00
C HIS A 58 22.20 -5.38 16.45
N VAL A 59 23.09 -6.25 16.00
CA VAL A 59 24.55 -6.12 16.21
C VAL A 59 25.24 -6.07 14.86
N ASN A 60 26.02 -5.02 14.61
CA ASN A 60 26.65 -4.74 13.31
C ASN A 60 25.66 -4.78 12.12
N GLY A 61 24.42 -4.34 12.34
CA GLY A 61 23.37 -4.33 11.33
C GLY A 61 22.65 -5.67 11.11
N ALA A 62 23.12 -6.77 11.74
CA ALA A 62 22.46 -8.06 11.69
C ALA A 62 21.43 -8.19 12.81
N ASP A 63 20.25 -8.74 12.50
CA ASP A 63 19.24 -9.07 13.48
C ASP A 63 19.71 -10.28 14.31
N THR A 64 19.72 -10.13 15.63
CA THR A 64 20.14 -11.21 16.53
C THR A 64 19.01 -12.15 16.92
N GLY A 65 17.75 -11.86 16.52
CA GLY A 65 16.57 -12.57 16.98
C GLY A 65 16.21 -12.34 18.47
N ILE A 66 17.02 -11.54 19.21
CA ILE A 66 16.74 -11.23 20.62
C ILE A 66 15.65 -10.16 20.68
N PRO A 67 14.51 -10.43 21.35
CA PRO A 67 13.46 -9.44 21.49
C PRO A 67 13.96 -8.19 22.22
N GLY A 68 13.80 -7.03 21.60
CA GLY A 68 14.08 -5.76 22.24
C GLY A 68 12.90 -5.29 23.11
N PRO A 69 13.11 -4.36 24.04
CA PRO A 69 12.07 -3.89 24.96
C PRO A 69 10.91 -3.18 24.26
N PHE A 70 11.13 -2.69 23.07
CA PHE A 70 10.11 -2.01 22.29
C PHE A 70 8.96 -2.94 21.85
N VAL A 71 9.15 -4.25 21.81
CA VAL A 71 8.08 -5.25 21.58
C VAL A 71 6.93 -5.07 22.59
N ILE A 72 7.26 -4.82 23.86
CA ILE A 72 6.25 -4.61 24.90
C ILE A 72 5.46 -3.31 24.63
N LEU A 73 6.14 -2.25 24.22
CA LEU A 73 5.49 -0.98 23.92
C LEU A 73 4.63 -1.06 22.65
N GLN A 74 5.03 -1.80 21.64
CA GLN A 74 4.25 -1.99 20.41
C GLN A 74 2.90 -2.66 20.65
N SER A 75 2.75 -3.44 21.71
CA SER A 75 1.46 -4.06 22.07
C SER A 75 0.46 -3.04 22.62
N LEU A 76 0.92 -1.87 23.06
CA LEU A 76 0.06 -0.82 23.60
C LEU A 76 -0.53 0.04 22.47
N PRO A 77 -1.84 0.35 22.48
CA PRO A 77 -2.52 1.05 21.39
C PRO A 77 -1.87 2.37 20.97
N PHE A 78 -1.40 3.18 21.94
CA PHE A 78 -0.79 4.49 21.67
C PHE A 78 0.62 4.40 21.07
N PHE A 79 1.34 3.29 21.30
CA PHE A 79 2.71 3.09 20.81
C PHE A 79 2.79 2.31 19.52
N LYS A 80 1.70 1.65 19.10
CA LYS A 80 1.63 0.86 17.87
C LYS A 80 1.99 1.67 16.61
N GLY A 81 1.72 2.98 16.60
CA GLY A 81 2.08 3.89 15.51
C GLY A 81 3.51 4.45 15.55
N ASN A 82 4.32 4.12 16.57
CA ASN A 82 5.69 4.61 16.67
C ASN A 82 6.66 3.70 15.91
N ARG A 83 7.00 4.11 14.68
CA ARG A 83 7.82 3.35 13.73
C ARG A 83 9.33 3.47 13.93
N TYR A 84 9.74 4.48 14.67
CA TYR A 84 11.16 4.82 14.84
C TYR A 84 11.55 4.83 16.32
N PRO A 85 11.84 3.67 16.91
CA PRO A 85 12.33 3.57 18.29
C PRO A 85 13.60 4.41 18.52
N SER A 86 14.41 4.59 17.47
CA SER A 86 15.57 5.48 17.49
C SER A 86 15.27 6.91 17.96
N ARG A 87 14.01 7.39 17.91
CA ARG A 87 13.62 8.72 18.43
C ARG A 87 13.79 8.86 19.94
N TYR A 88 13.81 7.76 20.69
CA TYR A 88 14.13 7.78 22.11
C TYR A 88 15.56 8.23 22.40
N SER A 89 16.44 8.22 21.38
CA SER A 89 17.79 8.77 21.48
C SER A 89 17.84 10.24 21.86
N VAL A 90 16.79 11.02 21.55
CA VAL A 90 16.70 12.43 21.98
C VAL A 90 16.73 12.53 23.51
N LEU A 91 15.98 11.67 24.20
CA LEU A 91 15.95 11.61 25.66
C LEU A 91 17.23 10.95 26.23
N LEU A 92 17.82 10.02 25.49
CA LEU A 92 19.15 9.47 25.81
C LEU A 92 20.21 10.57 25.78
N VAL A 93 20.28 11.35 24.70
CA VAL A 93 21.22 12.46 24.57
C VAL A 93 21.00 13.52 25.66
N LEU A 94 19.76 13.87 25.96
CA LEU A 94 19.41 14.77 27.07
C LEU A 94 19.97 14.23 28.42
N SER A 95 19.76 12.95 28.70
CA SER A 95 20.24 12.32 29.94
C SER A 95 21.77 12.32 30.04
N LEU A 96 22.44 12.01 28.92
CA LEU A 96 23.91 12.05 28.82
C LEU A 96 24.44 13.49 28.94
N ALA A 97 23.74 14.49 28.37
CA ALA A 97 24.15 15.90 28.48
C ALA A 97 24.11 16.39 29.93
N MET A 98 23.10 15.96 30.71
CA MET A 98 23.06 16.28 32.13
C MET A 98 24.21 15.66 32.92
N LEU A 99 24.58 14.42 32.60
CA LEU A 99 25.78 13.79 33.19
C LEU A 99 27.07 14.46 32.73
N ALA A 100 27.14 14.85 31.45
CA ALA A 100 28.33 15.56 30.90
C ALA A 100 28.48 16.95 31.54
N ALA A 101 27.41 17.68 31.79
CA ALA A 101 27.46 18.96 32.51
C ALA A 101 28.07 18.79 33.91
N MET A 102 27.68 17.71 34.62
CA MET A 102 28.31 17.37 35.91
C MET A 102 29.79 17.02 35.74
N GLY A 103 30.18 16.42 34.61
CA GLY A 103 31.57 16.13 34.26
C GLY A 103 32.38 17.39 33.99
N ILE A 104 31.84 18.32 33.22
CA ILE A 104 32.46 19.63 32.95
C ILE A 104 32.67 20.39 34.27
N GLU A 105 31.68 20.39 35.14
CA GLU A 105 31.79 21.01 36.47
C GLU A 105 32.89 20.38 37.32
N ALA A 106 33.04 19.07 37.29
CA ALA A 106 34.12 18.36 38.01
C ALA A 106 35.51 18.70 37.46
N LEU A 107 35.65 18.72 36.13
CA LEU A 107 36.89 19.11 35.46
C LEU A 107 37.25 20.56 35.75
N GLY A 108 36.30 21.48 35.59
CA GLY A 108 36.50 22.90 35.86
C GLY A 108 36.99 23.18 37.29
N ARG A 109 36.41 22.48 38.27
CA ARG A 109 36.90 22.58 39.68
C ARG A 109 38.28 22.02 39.88
N SER A 110 38.65 20.96 39.20
CA SER A 110 40.00 20.38 39.27
C SER A 110 41.05 21.35 38.71
N ILE A 111 40.73 22.02 37.58
CA ILE A 111 41.60 23.02 36.96
C ILE A 111 41.74 24.27 37.85
N ALA A 112 40.60 24.78 38.37
CA ALA A 112 40.59 25.96 39.24
C ALA A 112 41.40 25.77 40.53
N ARG A 113 41.37 24.57 41.13
CA ARG A 113 42.20 24.24 42.31
C ARG A 113 43.70 24.32 42.08
N ARG A 114 44.16 24.16 40.84
CA ARG A 114 45.57 24.26 40.47
C ARG A 114 46.00 25.69 40.19
N ARG A 115 45.18 26.72 40.46
CA ARG A 115 45.42 28.16 40.20
C ARG A 115 45.81 28.48 38.75
N GLN A 116 45.33 27.70 37.80
CA GLN A 116 45.63 27.85 36.38
C GLN A 116 44.45 28.56 35.66
N GLY A 117 44.25 29.84 35.94
CA GLY A 117 43.10 30.62 35.48
C GLY A 117 42.88 30.65 33.96
N ILE A 118 43.99 30.64 33.18
CA ILE A 118 43.93 30.61 31.72
C ILE A 118 43.53 29.24 31.16
N LEU A 119 43.79 28.16 31.86
CA LEU A 119 43.49 26.81 31.39
C LEU A 119 41.98 26.48 31.39
N LEU A 120 41.18 27.17 32.18
CA LEU A 120 39.74 26.91 32.23
C LEU A 120 39.04 27.31 30.94
N PRO A 121 39.17 28.55 30.41
CA PRO A 121 38.59 28.91 29.13
C PRO A 121 39.22 28.11 27.96
N ALA A 122 40.51 27.83 27.98
CA ALA A 122 41.16 27.02 26.96
C ALA A 122 40.61 25.58 26.91
N ALA A 123 40.38 24.95 28.06
CA ALA A 123 39.75 23.62 28.14
C ALA A 123 38.28 23.67 27.62
N GLY A 124 37.54 24.74 27.95
CA GLY A 124 36.18 24.96 27.42
C GLY A 124 36.19 25.08 25.90
N CYS A 125 37.07 25.89 25.34
CA CYS A 125 37.22 26.02 23.89
C CYS A 125 37.59 24.69 23.22
N LEU A 126 38.55 23.96 23.79
CA LEU A 126 38.94 22.66 23.26
C LEU A 126 37.81 21.63 23.26
N LEU A 127 37.09 21.51 24.38
CA LEU A 127 35.92 20.59 24.47
C LEU A 127 34.83 20.98 23.49
N SER A 128 34.56 22.27 23.34
CA SER A 128 33.58 22.75 22.33
C SER A 128 34.04 22.45 20.91
N ALA A 129 35.32 22.67 20.60
CA ALA A 129 35.87 22.38 19.29
C ALA A 129 35.82 20.86 18.98
N LEU A 130 36.15 20.00 19.95
CA LEU A 130 36.08 18.55 19.81
C LEU A 130 34.64 18.10 19.57
N PHE A 131 33.69 18.63 20.37
CA PHE A 131 32.25 18.30 20.20
C PHE A 131 31.73 18.72 18.81
N LEU A 132 32.07 19.95 18.39
CA LEU A 132 31.68 20.43 17.06
C LEU A 132 32.33 19.59 15.96
N PHE A 133 33.60 19.23 16.10
CA PHE A 133 34.31 18.40 15.12
C PHE A 133 33.71 17.00 15.00
N GLU A 134 33.34 16.36 16.12
CA GLU A 134 32.70 15.05 16.12
C GLU A 134 31.36 15.02 15.42
N HIS A 135 30.61 16.15 15.47
CA HIS A 135 29.30 16.26 14.87
C HIS A 135 29.31 16.99 13.53
N LEU A 136 30.49 17.31 13.03
CA LEU A 136 30.65 18.02 11.77
C LEU A 136 30.41 17.06 10.57
N SER A 137 29.30 17.23 9.87
CA SER A 137 29.00 16.50 8.63
C SER A 137 29.34 17.37 7.42
N ILE A 138 30.59 17.27 6.93
CA ILE A 138 31.04 18.00 5.74
C ILE A 138 31.71 17.01 4.76
N PRO A 139 31.31 17.03 3.47
CA PRO A 139 30.18 17.77 2.90
C PRO A 139 28.83 17.16 3.30
N LEU A 140 27.83 18.02 3.51
CA LEU A 140 26.46 17.54 3.66
C LEU A 140 26.01 16.92 2.32
N PRO A 141 25.38 15.73 2.35
CA PRO A 141 24.79 15.19 1.14
C PRO A 141 23.70 16.16 0.64
N GLN A 142 23.84 16.59 -0.59
CA GLN A 142 22.90 17.50 -1.24
C GLN A 142 22.31 16.81 -2.47
N SER A 143 21.03 17.09 -2.76
CA SER A 143 20.39 16.70 -3.99
C SER A 143 20.27 17.92 -4.89
N ASP A 144 20.52 17.74 -6.19
CA ASP A 144 20.24 18.77 -7.18
C ASP A 144 18.72 18.92 -7.33
N MET A 145 18.21 20.06 -6.90
CA MET A 145 16.79 20.41 -6.95
C MET A 145 16.52 21.46 -8.05
N THR A 146 17.41 21.62 -9.02
CA THR A 146 17.22 22.52 -10.15
C THR A 146 15.94 22.15 -10.92
N LEU A 147 15.08 23.14 -11.12
CA LEU A 147 13.82 22.95 -11.87
C LEU A 147 14.15 22.67 -13.35
N PRO A 148 13.74 21.54 -13.90
CA PRO A 148 13.90 21.28 -15.33
C PRO A 148 13.09 22.28 -16.18
N ALA A 149 13.71 22.82 -17.22
CA ALA A 149 13.12 23.87 -18.07
C ALA A 149 11.72 23.52 -18.64
N PRO A 150 11.42 22.25 -19.00
CA PRO A 150 10.09 21.89 -19.51
C PRO A 150 8.91 22.13 -18.56
N TYR A 151 9.14 22.27 -17.24
CA TYR A 151 8.06 22.61 -16.30
C TYR A 151 7.63 24.09 -16.38
N ILE A 152 8.45 24.97 -16.93
CA ILE A 152 8.15 26.40 -17.03
C ILE A 152 6.91 26.65 -17.91
N PRO A 153 6.83 26.15 -19.17
CA PRO A 153 5.63 26.32 -19.98
C PRO A 153 4.40 25.61 -19.38
N ILE A 154 4.57 24.47 -18.72
CA ILE A 154 3.48 23.78 -18.01
C ILE A 154 2.92 24.65 -16.87
N ALA A 155 3.79 25.36 -16.15
CA ALA A 155 3.37 26.28 -15.09
C ALA A 155 2.57 27.47 -15.63
N ALA A 156 2.93 27.97 -16.81
CA ALA A 156 2.29 29.12 -17.45
C ALA A 156 0.94 28.79 -18.12
N GLU A 157 0.61 27.52 -18.32
CA GLU A 157 -0.64 27.13 -18.97
C GLU A 157 -1.86 27.45 -18.08
N PRO A 158 -2.95 28.01 -18.61
CA PRO A 158 -4.13 28.35 -17.82
C PRO A 158 -4.91 27.10 -17.39
N GLY A 159 -5.68 27.22 -16.29
CA GLY A 159 -6.55 26.16 -15.77
C GLY A 159 -5.86 25.25 -14.77
N GLN A 160 -6.62 24.34 -14.18
CA GLN A 160 -6.15 23.26 -13.32
C GLN A 160 -6.24 21.95 -14.09
N PHE A 161 -5.23 21.14 -14.00
CA PHE A 161 -5.15 19.82 -14.63
C PHE A 161 -4.14 18.94 -13.90
N THR A 162 -4.13 17.66 -14.22
CA THR A 162 -3.23 16.68 -13.63
C THR A 162 -2.02 16.42 -14.53
N LEU A 163 -0.87 16.26 -13.91
CA LEU A 163 0.36 15.79 -14.50
C LEU A 163 0.58 14.32 -14.15
N LEU A 164 0.85 13.49 -15.12
CA LEU A 164 1.33 12.13 -14.92
C LEU A 164 2.85 12.14 -15.02
N ASP A 165 3.52 12.03 -13.89
CA ASP A 165 4.98 12.07 -13.79
C ASP A 165 5.49 10.64 -13.55
N ILE A 166 6.25 10.10 -14.48
CA ILE A 166 6.80 8.75 -14.51
C ILE A 166 8.29 8.82 -14.17
N PRO A 167 8.81 8.07 -13.21
CA PRO A 167 8.23 6.88 -12.55
C PRO A 167 7.12 7.20 -11.57
N LEU A 168 6.07 6.37 -11.62
CA LEU A 168 4.82 6.55 -10.90
C LEU A 168 4.85 5.79 -9.57
N ALA A 169 4.68 6.49 -8.45
CA ALA A 169 4.65 5.85 -7.15
C ALA A 169 3.74 6.56 -6.15
N TRP A 170 3.14 5.78 -5.26
CA TRP A 170 2.42 6.27 -4.09
C TRP A 170 3.08 5.75 -2.83
N ARG A 171 3.29 6.62 -1.87
CA ARG A 171 3.87 6.27 -0.58
C ARG A 171 3.07 6.89 0.56
N ASN A 172 2.80 6.07 1.58
CA ASN A 172 2.56 6.58 2.93
C ASN A 172 3.73 6.13 3.82
N GLY A 173 3.78 6.56 5.02
CA GLY A 173 4.90 6.17 5.85
C GLY A 173 5.04 4.65 6.14
N PHE A 174 4.13 3.77 5.69
CA PHE A 174 4.14 2.32 5.94
C PHE A 174 4.23 1.52 4.66
N ARG A 175 3.66 2.03 3.58
CA ARG A 175 3.48 1.34 2.32
C ARG A 175 4.02 2.18 1.17
N ILE A 176 4.58 1.50 0.18
CA ILE A 176 4.94 2.07 -1.10
C ILE A 176 4.35 1.19 -2.21
N THR A 177 3.79 1.82 -3.22
CA THR A 177 3.35 1.19 -4.46
C THR A 177 4.08 1.84 -5.61
N GLY A 178 4.57 1.04 -6.55
CA GLY A 178 5.47 1.48 -7.61
C GLY A 178 6.95 1.50 -7.17
N PRO A 179 7.87 1.92 -8.05
CA PRO A 179 9.29 1.90 -7.78
C PRO A 179 9.70 2.85 -6.66
N HIS A 180 10.57 2.40 -5.76
CA HIS A 180 11.13 3.23 -4.71
C HIS A 180 12.25 4.13 -5.26
N HIS A 181 11.92 5.05 -6.11
CA HIS A 181 12.84 5.97 -6.76
C HIS A 181 12.71 7.39 -6.20
N PRO A 182 13.82 8.13 -5.96
CA PRO A 182 13.75 9.52 -5.46
C PRO A 182 12.98 10.46 -6.39
N GLY A 183 12.86 10.11 -7.67
CA GLY A 183 12.19 10.90 -8.70
C GLY A 183 10.77 11.35 -8.33
N PHE A 184 9.99 10.51 -7.64
CA PHE A 184 8.64 10.91 -7.22
C PHE A 184 8.65 12.01 -6.14
N MET A 185 9.70 12.08 -5.31
CA MET A 185 9.88 13.17 -4.34
C MET A 185 10.26 14.46 -5.05
N PHE A 186 11.09 14.38 -6.11
CA PHE A 186 11.41 15.54 -6.95
C PHE A 186 10.16 16.06 -7.68
N GLY A 187 9.30 15.17 -8.19
CA GLY A 187 8.02 15.57 -8.78
C GLY A 187 7.17 16.43 -7.83
N GLN A 188 7.08 16.04 -6.55
CA GLN A 188 6.38 16.84 -5.54
C GLN A 188 7.08 18.19 -5.24
N PHE A 189 8.41 18.23 -5.29
CA PHE A 189 9.12 19.51 -5.19
C PHE A 189 8.84 20.40 -6.39
N TYR A 190 8.90 19.87 -7.61
CA TYR A 190 8.58 20.64 -8.82
C TYR A 190 7.12 21.11 -8.85
N GLN A 191 6.21 20.36 -8.22
CA GLN A 191 4.82 20.78 -8.04
C GLN A 191 4.69 22.14 -7.33
N THR A 192 5.59 22.48 -6.41
CA THR A 192 5.58 23.78 -5.74
C THR A 192 5.80 24.96 -6.71
N VAL A 193 6.38 24.69 -7.88
CA VAL A 193 6.66 25.68 -8.92
C VAL A 193 5.57 25.68 -10.00
N HIS A 194 5.22 24.51 -10.55
CA HIS A 194 4.22 24.46 -11.63
C HIS A 194 2.77 24.48 -11.13
N GLY A 195 2.50 24.20 -9.84
CA GLY A 195 1.17 24.31 -9.24
C GLY A 195 0.12 23.33 -9.77
N ARG A 196 0.51 22.32 -10.57
CA ARG A 196 -0.42 21.34 -11.16
C ARG A 196 -0.60 20.15 -10.25
N GLN A 197 -1.76 19.49 -10.33
CA GLN A 197 -1.99 18.25 -9.60
C GLN A 197 -1.08 17.13 -10.13
N LEU A 198 -0.64 16.24 -9.25
CA LEU A 198 0.13 15.06 -9.61
C LEU A 198 -0.69 13.81 -9.28
N LEU A 199 -0.66 12.81 -10.17
CA LEU A 199 -1.30 11.54 -9.92
C LEU A 199 -0.54 10.68 -8.91
N GLN A 200 0.65 11.05 -8.54
CA GLN A 200 1.53 10.36 -7.60
C GLN A 200 1.76 11.18 -6.32
N GLY A 201 2.37 10.58 -5.31
CA GLY A 201 2.77 11.35 -4.15
C GLY A 201 3.21 10.55 -2.93
N ASN A 202 3.93 11.27 -2.05
CA ASN A 202 4.32 10.79 -0.73
C ASN A 202 3.53 11.56 0.32
N THR A 203 2.46 10.96 0.83
CA THR A 203 1.60 11.55 1.85
C THR A 203 1.46 10.60 3.02
N SER A 204 1.44 11.15 4.24
CA SER A 204 1.27 10.33 5.44
C SER A 204 -0.15 9.80 5.55
N ARG A 205 -0.32 8.54 5.94
CA ARG A 205 -1.58 7.94 6.37
C ARG A 205 -2.70 7.91 5.31
N ASN A 206 -2.37 7.68 4.04
CA ASN A 206 -3.39 7.36 3.06
C ASN A 206 -4.09 6.04 3.42
N PRO A 207 -5.43 5.96 3.25
CA PRO A 207 -6.16 4.72 3.40
C PRO A 207 -5.67 3.66 2.40
N GLU A 208 -5.70 2.39 2.77
CA GLU A 208 -5.28 1.28 1.90
C GLU A 208 -6.07 1.23 0.59
N PHE A 209 -7.37 1.56 0.65
CA PHE A 209 -8.21 1.66 -0.53
C PHE A 209 -7.58 2.49 -1.65
N LYS A 210 -6.91 3.61 -1.36
CA LYS A 210 -6.28 4.44 -2.39
C LYS A 210 -5.16 3.71 -3.13
N PHE A 211 -4.34 2.95 -2.42
CA PHE A 211 -3.29 2.16 -3.06
C PHE A 211 -3.90 1.10 -3.96
N GLN A 212 -4.84 0.33 -3.44
CA GLN A 212 -5.54 -0.70 -4.21
C GLN A 212 -6.24 -0.12 -5.44
N TYR A 213 -6.92 1.02 -5.29
CA TYR A 213 -7.62 1.69 -6.38
C TYR A 213 -6.68 2.01 -7.56
N PHE A 214 -5.55 2.65 -7.31
CA PHE A 214 -4.60 3.02 -8.36
C PHE A 214 -3.92 1.81 -8.99
N THR A 215 -3.64 0.78 -8.22
CA THR A 215 -3.05 -0.46 -8.75
C THR A 215 -4.02 -1.28 -9.60
N GLN A 216 -5.32 -1.08 -9.43
CA GLN A 216 -6.36 -1.73 -10.25
C GLN A 216 -6.83 -0.86 -11.43
N ALA A 217 -6.53 0.44 -11.45
CA ALA A 217 -6.90 1.34 -12.52
C ALA A 217 -6.26 0.91 -13.84
N PRO A 218 -7.05 0.64 -14.91
CA PRO A 218 -6.50 0.22 -16.20
C PRO A 218 -5.57 1.30 -16.76
N VAL A 219 -4.61 0.92 -17.61
CA VAL A 219 -3.52 1.74 -18.13
C VAL A 219 -2.53 2.16 -17.04
N ILE A 220 -2.98 2.64 -15.87
CA ILE A 220 -2.13 3.00 -14.74
C ILE A 220 -1.42 1.77 -14.17
N ASN A 221 -2.15 0.65 -14.01
CA ASN A 221 -1.57 -0.61 -13.57
C ASN A 221 -0.55 -1.17 -14.57
N SER A 222 -0.75 -0.95 -15.86
CA SER A 222 0.21 -1.34 -16.91
C SER A 222 1.52 -0.54 -16.83
N ILE A 223 1.44 0.78 -16.56
CA ILE A 223 2.62 1.62 -16.30
C ILE A 223 3.39 1.09 -15.09
N LEU A 224 2.70 0.87 -13.97
CA LEU A 224 3.33 0.35 -12.74
C LEU A 224 4.03 -0.99 -12.97
N ALA A 225 3.39 -1.89 -13.72
CA ALA A 225 3.96 -3.18 -14.05
C ALA A 225 5.26 -3.04 -14.86
N LEU A 226 5.24 -2.20 -15.90
CA LEU A 226 6.42 -1.93 -16.75
C LEU A 226 7.56 -1.32 -15.93
N GLU A 227 7.27 -0.36 -15.08
CA GLU A 227 8.27 0.31 -14.24
C GLU A 227 8.94 -0.62 -13.23
N THR A 228 8.23 -1.65 -12.79
CA THR A 228 8.74 -2.65 -11.86
C THR A 228 9.35 -3.87 -12.55
N GLY A 229 9.53 -3.81 -13.87
CA GLY A 229 10.24 -4.82 -14.66
C GLY A 229 9.39 -5.97 -15.19
N HIS A 230 8.06 -5.89 -15.06
CA HIS A 230 7.16 -6.85 -15.67
C HIS A 230 7.09 -6.65 -17.18
N GLN A 231 6.92 -7.74 -17.91
CA GLN A 231 6.64 -7.70 -19.33
C GLN A 231 5.13 -7.75 -19.54
N LEU A 232 4.60 -6.73 -20.24
CA LEU A 232 3.20 -6.75 -20.64
C LEU A 232 3.05 -7.66 -21.86
N PRO A 233 2.12 -8.62 -21.84
CA PRO A 233 1.83 -9.43 -23.01
C PRO A 233 1.28 -8.53 -24.14
N PRO A 234 1.59 -8.83 -25.41
CA PRO A 234 1.16 -8.00 -26.55
C PRO A 234 -0.36 -7.78 -26.60
N GLU A 235 -1.14 -8.76 -26.17
CA GLU A 235 -2.59 -8.71 -26.14
C GLU A 235 -3.14 -7.64 -25.19
N ARG A 236 -2.29 -7.11 -24.29
CA ARG A 236 -2.69 -6.06 -23.34
C ARG A 236 -2.63 -4.65 -23.95
N TRP A 237 -1.80 -4.43 -24.96
CA TRP A 237 -1.59 -3.09 -25.53
C TRP A 237 -2.81 -2.58 -26.29
N GLU A 238 -3.50 -3.43 -27.05
CA GLU A 238 -4.66 -3.01 -27.84
C GLU A 238 -5.87 -2.67 -26.95
N PRO A 239 -6.27 -3.49 -25.96
CA PRO A 239 -7.28 -3.11 -24.98
C PRO A 239 -6.96 -1.82 -24.23
N ASP A 240 -5.69 -1.64 -23.81
CA ASP A 240 -5.27 -0.42 -23.09
C ASP A 240 -5.35 0.80 -24.01
N ARG A 241 -4.94 0.68 -25.30
CA ARG A 241 -5.04 1.75 -26.30
C ARG A 241 -6.49 2.18 -26.55
N ALA A 242 -7.40 1.23 -26.57
CA ALA A 242 -8.83 1.51 -26.80
C ALA A 242 -9.45 2.39 -25.71
N ILE A 243 -8.93 2.35 -24.48
CA ILE A 243 -9.48 3.08 -23.34
C ILE A 243 -8.54 4.16 -22.79
N ALA A 244 -7.31 4.26 -23.28
CA ALA A 244 -6.30 5.17 -22.74
C ALA A 244 -6.78 6.63 -22.69
N GLY A 245 -7.45 7.11 -23.75
CA GLY A 245 -8.00 8.46 -23.80
C GLY A 245 -9.01 8.72 -22.69
N ASP A 246 -9.90 7.79 -22.41
CA ASP A 246 -10.91 7.89 -21.36
C ASP A 246 -10.30 7.82 -19.96
N VAL A 247 -9.27 6.98 -19.77
CA VAL A 247 -8.51 6.92 -18.50
C VAL A 247 -7.79 8.24 -18.23
N LEU A 248 -7.11 8.79 -19.23
CA LEU A 248 -6.42 10.07 -19.12
C LEU A 248 -7.42 11.23 -18.89
N ARG A 249 -8.58 11.20 -19.54
CA ARG A 249 -9.68 12.16 -19.31
C ARG A 249 -10.25 12.02 -17.90
N PHE A 250 -10.42 10.81 -17.40
CA PHE A 250 -10.94 10.56 -16.06
C PHE A 250 -10.08 11.25 -14.98
N PHE A 251 -8.77 11.19 -15.10
CA PHE A 251 -7.83 11.87 -14.20
C PHE A 251 -7.49 13.31 -14.62
N ASP A 252 -8.06 13.82 -15.70
CA ASP A 252 -7.72 15.09 -16.33
C ASP A 252 -6.20 15.27 -16.57
N ILE A 253 -5.55 14.22 -17.08
CA ILE A 253 -4.11 14.24 -17.35
C ILE A 253 -3.86 14.93 -18.67
N GLN A 254 -3.29 16.14 -18.62
CA GLN A 254 -2.98 16.93 -19.81
C GLN A 254 -1.52 16.84 -20.25
N TYR A 255 -0.65 16.43 -19.34
CA TYR A 255 0.76 16.20 -19.63
C TYR A 255 1.26 14.91 -19.01
N ILE A 256 2.15 14.25 -19.73
CA ILE A 256 2.90 13.09 -19.26
C ILE A 256 4.37 13.44 -19.31
N VAL A 257 5.07 13.27 -18.20
CA VAL A 257 6.52 13.44 -18.09
C VAL A 257 7.14 12.10 -17.80
N VAL A 258 8.05 11.65 -18.65
CA VAL A 258 8.79 10.39 -18.45
C VAL A 258 10.25 10.74 -18.20
N ARG A 259 10.75 10.36 -17.04
CA ARG A 259 12.14 10.55 -16.64
C ARG A 259 12.87 9.22 -16.60
N PRO A 260 14.16 9.15 -17.00
CA PRO A 260 14.96 7.97 -16.82
C PRO A 260 14.96 7.54 -15.35
N CYS A 261 14.73 6.29 -15.13
CA CYS A 261 14.90 5.69 -13.81
C CYS A 261 16.30 5.09 -13.69
N GLY A 262 17.00 5.44 -12.62
CA GLY A 262 18.15 4.68 -12.17
C GLY A 262 17.72 3.46 -11.36
N LYS A 263 18.70 2.77 -10.75
CA LYS A 263 18.40 1.71 -9.78
C LYS A 263 17.63 2.29 -8.59
N ASP A 264 16.66 1.53 -8.10
CA ASP A 264 15.97 1.80 -6.84
C ASP A 264 16.99 2.05 -5.70
N VAL A 265 16.60 2.86 -4.74
CA VAL A 265 17.41 3.15 -3.52
C VAL A 265 17.72 1.88 -2.72
N SER A 266 16.83 0.88 -2.77
CA SER A 266 17.05 -0.43 -2.14
C SER A 266 17.90 -1.36 -3.00
N GLY A 267 18.02 -1.11 -4.30
CA GLY A 267 18.66 -2.00 -5.27
C GLY A 267 17.84 -3.24 -5.64
N ASP A 268 16.64 -3.36 -5.07
CA ASP A 268 15.81 -4.57 -5.14
C ASP A 268 14.81 -4.56 -6.29
N VAL A 269 14.50 -3.38 -6.86
CA VAL A 269 13.51 -3.23 -7.93
C VAL A 269 14.16 -2.54 -9.13
N PRO A 270 14.18 -3.16 -10.31
CA PRO A 270 14.55 -2.44 -11.52
C PRO A 270 13.49 -1.36 -11.79
N CYS A 271 13.90 -0.11 -11.91
CA CYS A 271 13.06 0.95 -12.44
C CYS A 271 13.42 1.13 -13.91
N THR A 272 12.51 0.78 -14.82
CA THR A 272 12.81 0.75 -16.26
C THR A 272 11.91 1.71 -17.03
N SER A 273 12.39 2.95 -17.24
CA SER A 273 11.76 3.87 -18.18
C SER A 273 11.87 3.39 -19.64
N GLU A 274 12.82 2.51 -19.93
CA GLU A 274 13.03 1.94 -21.27
C GLU A 274 11.82 1.15 -21.76
N ALA A 275 11.11 0.43 -20.88
CA ALA A 275 9.90 -0.28 -21.23
C ALA A 275 8.65 0.62 -21.22
N THR A 276 8.63 1.63 -20.37
CA THR A 276 7.47 2.53 -20.19
C THR A 276 7.35 3.55 -21.32
N LEU A 277 8.47 4.04 -21.85
CA LEU A 277 8.48 5.04 -22.92
C LEU A 277 7.79 4.55 -24.20
N PRO A 278 8.13 3.35 -24.77
CA PRO A 278 7.41 2.80 -25.92
C PRO A 278 5.92 2.57 -25.67
N TYR A 279 5.56 2.19 -24.43
CA TYR A 279 4.16 2.01 -24.06
C TYR A 279 3.38 3.35 -24.07
N VAL A 280 3.95 4.42 -23.49
CA VAL A 280 3.36 5.76 -23.55
C VAL A 280 3.14 6.21 -24.97
N GLU A 281 4.14 6.06 -25.84
CA GLU A 281 4.06 6.47 -27.26
C GLU A 281 3.14 5.59 -28.10
N GLY A 282 3.06 4.29 -27.78
CA GLY A 282 2.28 3.33 -28.57
C GLY A 282 0.82 3.20 -28.13
N VAL A 283 0.50 3.51 -26.88
CA VAL A 283 -0.83 3.28 -26.28
C VAL A 283 -1.60 4.59 -26.05
N MET A 284 -0.93 5.66 -25.62
CA MET A 284 -1.60 6.88 -25.20
C MET A 284 -1.76 7.88 -26.35
N PRO A 285 -2.85 8.68 -26.36
CA PRO A 285 -3.06 9.72 -27.38
C PRO A 285 -2.21 10.95 -27.07
N VAL A 286 -0.89 10.86 -27.32
CA VAL A 286 0.09 11.88 -26.93
C VAL A 286 0.84 12.48 -28.10
N GLN A 287 1.35 13.69 -27.93
CA GLN A 287 2.27 14.37 -28.83
C GLN A 287 3.52 14.81 -28.05
N PRO A 288 4.73 14.52 -28.53
CA PRO A 288 5.96 14.94 -27.86
C PRO A 288 6.11 16.47 -27.95
N THR A 289 6.36 17.11 -26.82
CA THR A 289 6.64 18.56 -26.73
C THR A 289 8.10 18.84 -26.38
N HIS A 290 8.76 17.88 -25.71
CA HIS A 290 10.17 17.97 -25.36
C HIS A 290 10.77 16.57 -25.25
N ARG A 291 12.04 16.44 -25.67
CA ARG A 291 12.82 15.21 -25.48
C ARG A 291 14.29 15.56 -25.33
N ASP A 292 14.88 15.15 -24.22
CA ASP A 292 16.31 15.17 -23.96
C ASP A 292 16.75 13.94 -23.16
N PRO A 293 18.02 13.73 -22.85
CA PRO A 293 18.47 12.59 -22.05
C PRO A 293 17.93 12.56 -20.63
N ALA A 294 17.45 13.68 -20.08
CA ALA A 294 16.95 13.80 -18.72
C ALA A 294 15.43 13.56 -18.63
N MET A 295 14.67 13.86 -19.69
CA MET A 295 13.22 13.66 -19.71
C MET A 295 12.60 13.71 -21.11
N SER A 296 11.45 13.06 -21.24
CA SER A 296 10.52 13.23 -22.36
C SER A 296 9.21 13.80 -21.85
N VAL A 297 8.68 14.84 -22.49
CA VAL A 297 7.41 15.47 -22.13
C VAL A 297 6.44 15.38 -23.29
N TYR A 298 5.22 14.99 -22.97
CA TYR A 298 4.15 14.79 -23.92
C TYR A 298 2.93 15.61 -23.53
N ARG A 299 2.29 16.23 -24.52
CA ARG A 299 0.95 16.78 -24.41
C ARG A 299 -0.06 15.69 -24.72
N VAL A 300 -1.11 15.59 -23.91
CA VAL A 300 -2.19 14.61 -24.11
C VAL A 300 -3.32 15.23 -24.92
N ASN A 301 -3.79 14.52 -25.94
CA ASN A 301 -4.99 14.88 -26.71
C ASN A 301 -6.20 14.25 -26.03
N LEU A 302 -6.78 14.98 -25.05
CA LEU A 302 -7.91 14.47 -24.28
C LEU A 302 -9.22 14.48 -25.10
N PRO A 303 -10.01 13.40 -25.06
CA PRO A 303 -11.36 13.42 -25.60
C PRO A 303 -12.23 14.42 -24.84
N PRO A 304 -13.35 14.91 -25.40
CA PRO A 304 -14.30 15.74 -24.67
C PRO A 304 -14.90 14.99 -23.47
N LEU A 305 -15.44 15.71 -22.48
CA LEU A 305 -16.21 15.10 -21.42
C LEU A 305 -17.43 14.38 -22.01
N PRO A 306 -17.72 13.16 -21.59
CA PRO A 306 -18.84 12.41 -22.15
C PRO A 306 -20.19 12.98 -21.70
N SER A 307 -21.14 13.07 -22.63
CA SER A 307 -22.54 13.43 -22.32
C SER A 307 -23.34 12.25 -21.76
N ARG A 308 -22.81 11.05 -21.90
CA ARG A 308 -23.40 9.80 -21.38
C ARG A 308 -22.30 8.91 -20.82
N VAL A 309 -22.52 8.42 -19.61
CA VAL A 309 -21.62 7.45 -18.95
C VAL A 309 -22.44 6.27 -18.48
N GLU A 310 -21.97 5.07 -18.77
CA GLU A 310 -22.52 3.84 -18.22
C GLU A 310 -21.46 3.14 -17.37
N VAL A 311 -21.83 2.80 -16.15
CA VAL A 311 -21.00 2.06 -15.20
C VAL A 311 -21.62 0.68 -15.00
N SER A 312 -20.88 -0.35 -15.38
CA SER A 312 -21.25 -1.74 -15.13
C SER A 312 -20.00 -2.55 -14.76
N ALA A 313 -20.16 -3.66 -14.07
CA ALA A 313 -19.03 -4.49 -13.64
C ALA A 313 -18.24 -5.06 -14.84
N SER A 314 -18.90 -5.30 -15.96
CA SER A 314 -18.28 -5.82 -17.20
C SER A 314 -17.60 -4.75 -18.05
N ALA A 315 -17.81 -3.45 -17.76
CA ALA A 315 -17.22 -2.38 -18.55
C ALA A 315 -15.69 -2.31 -18.36
N PRO A 316 -14.90 -2.03 -19.41
CA PRO A 316 -13.46 -1.91 -19.32
C PRO A 316 -13.00 -0.87 -18.29
N LEU A 317 -13.80 0.18 -18.05
CA LEU A 317 -13.53 1.27 -17.11
C LEU A 317 -14.16 1.05 -15.73
N ALA A 318 -14.80 -0.09 -15.46
CA ALA A 318 -15.46 -0.37 -14.19
C ALA A 318 -14.57 -0.08 -12.97
N ARG A 319 -13.28 -0.45 -13.06
CA ARG A 319 -12.29 -0.25 -12.00
C ARG A 319 -12.01 1.23 -11.69
N LEU A 320 -12.23 2.13 -12.63
CA LEU A 320 -12.12 3.57 -12.40
C LEU A 320 -13.38 4.13 -11.73
N TYR A 321 -14.54 3.68 -12.19
CA TYR A 321 -15.81 4.25 -11.74
C TYR A 321 -16.26 3.73 -10.37
N LEU A 322 -15.95 2.47 -10.06
CA LEU A 322 -16.34 1.84 -8.79
C LEU A 322 -15.31 2.13 -7.70
N GLY A 323 -15.68 3.01 -6.80
CA GLY A 323 -14.87 3.43 -5.67
C GLY A 323 -14.98 2.50 -4.45
N GLU A 324 -14.90 3.07 -3.25
CA GLU A 324 -15.01 2.31 -2.00
C GLU A 324 -16.44 1.83 -1.73
N GLY A 325 -16.57 0.66 -1.12
CA GLY A 325 -17.85 0.09 -0.70
C GLY A 325 -18.39 -0.99 -1.61
N TRP A 326 -17.78 -1.20 -2.78
CA TRP A 326 -18.10 -2.29 -3.68
C TRP A 326 -17.29 -3.55 -3.38
N GLY A 327 -17.86 -4.71 -3.66
CA GLY A 327 -17.17 -5.99 -3.62
C GLY A 327 -16.22 -6.22 -4.79
N ALA A 328 -15.74 -7.45 -4.94
CA ALA A 328 -14.89 -7.83 -6.06
C ALA A 328 -15.61 -7.60 -7.39
N ILE A 329 -14.92 -6.97 -8.34
CA ILE A 329 -15.42 -6.76 -9.70
C ILE A 329 -15.02 -7.98 -10.51
N VAL A 330 -15.99 -8.84 -10.76
CA VAL A 330 -15.93 -9.99 -11.68
C VAL A 330 -17.01 -9.79 -12.75
N ASP A 331 -17.10 -10.64 -13.76
CA ASP A 331 -18.07 -10.53 -14.87
C ASP A 331 -19.54 -10.74 -14.45
N GLN A 332 -19.94 -10.19 -13.32
CA GLN A 332 -21.23 -10.33 -12.65
C GLN A 332 -21.66 -8.99 -12.05
N PRO A 333 -22.94 -8.81 -11.70
CA PRO A 333 -23.36 -7.63 -10.97
C PRO A 333 -22.49 -7.42 -9.73
N VAL A 334 -22.07 -6.18 -9.49
CA VAL A 334 -21.21 -5.88 -8.36
C VAL A 334 -22.05 -5.59 -7.12
N TRP A 335 -21.70 -6.25 -6.00
CA TRP A 335 -22.38 -6.06 -4.74
C TRP A 335 -21.83 -4.87 -3.95
N ALA A 336 -22.73 -4.02 -3.45
CA ALA A 336 -22.42 -3.07 -2.41
C ALA A 336 -22.27 -3.81 -1.07
N GLN A 337 -21.05 -3.85 -0.54
CA GLN A 337 -20.69 -4.52 0.71
C GLN A 337 -20.62 -3.58 1.91
N ARG A 338 -20.94 -2.30 1.69
CA ARG A 338 -21.07 -1.28 2.74
C ARG A 338 -22.36 -0.51 2.57
N GLN A 339 -22.83 0.11 3.64
CA GLN A 339 -24.00 1.00 3.55
C GLN A 339 -23.78 2.18 2.62
N THR A 340 -22.53 2.61 2.42
CA THR A 340 -22.18 3.63 1.44
C THR A 340 -21.23 3.05 0.42
N ALA A 341 -21.63 3.07 -0.84
CA ALA A 341 -20.81 2.71 -1.99
C ALA A 341 -20.58 3.95 -2.85
N ARG A 342 -19.34 4.16 -3.30
CA ARG A 342 -18.91 5.37 -4.04
C ARG A 342 -18.72 5.09 -5.50
N LEU A 343 -19.12 6.05 -6.33
CA LEU A 343 -18.83 6.08 -7.75
C LEU A 343 -18.05 7.36 -8.08
N PHE A 344 -17.12 7.24 -9.02
CA PHE A 344 -16.39 8.36 -9.60
C PHE A 344 -16.77 8.47 -11.07
N VAL A 345 -17.46 9.54 -11.47
CA VAL A 345 -18.02 9.65 -12.81
C VAL A 345 -17.61 10.97 -13.45
N PRO A 346 -16.95 10.97 -14.62
CA PRO A 346 -16.66 12.20 -15.38
C PRO A 346 -17.93 12.64 -16.11
N LEU A 347 -18.42 13.85 -15.79
CA LEU A 347 -19.64 14.43 -16.36
C LEU A 347 -19.38 15.79 -16.99
N ASP A 348 -20.28 16.24 -17.87
CA ASP A 348 -20.15 17.50 -18.62
C ASP A 348 -20.63 18.75 -17.87
N GLY A 349 -21.05 18.62 -16.62
CA GLY A 349 -21.54 19.72 -15.77
C GLY A 349 -22.99 20.12 -15.98
N LYS A 350 -23.71 19.39 -16.85
CA LYS A 350 -25.14 19.60 -17.07
C LYS A 350 -26.00 18.74 -16.13
N GLN A 351 -27.28 19.06 -16.06
CA GLN A 351 -28.26 18.19 -15.42
C GLN A 351 -28.20 16.78 -16.00
N GLN A 352 -28.24 15.77 -15.14
CA GLN A 352 -28.18 14.37 -15.57
C GLN A 352 -29.47 13.65 -15.19
N GLU A 353 -30.01 12.90 -16.13
CA GLU A 353 -30.93 11.80 -15.84
C GLU A 353 -30.12 10.57 -15.49
N VAL A 354 -30.38 9.99 -14.32
CA VAL A 354 -29.65 8.82 -13.82
C VAL A 354 -30.62 7.66 -13.74
N THR A 355 -30.37 6.63 -14.52
CA THR A 355 -31.09 5.35 -14.46
C THR A 355 -30.17 4.28 -13.93
N LEU A 356 -30.65 3.48 -12.98
CA LEU A 356 -29.87 2.41 -12.37
C LEU A 356 -30.70 1.12 -12.26
N ARG A 357 -30.05 0.00 -12.54
CA ARG A 357 -30.63 -1.33 -12.39
C ARG A 357 -29.96 -2.03 -11.22
N LEU A 358 -30.74 -2.28 -10.18
CA LEU A 358 -30.31 -2.85 -8.92
C LEU A 358 -31.10 -4.10 -8.58
N PHE A 359 -30.42 -5.05 -7.94
CA PHE A 359 -31.07 -6.14 -7.22
C PHE A 359 -31.08 -5.79 -5.73
N ALA A 360 -32.27 -5.72 -5.14
CA ALA A 360 -32.44 -5.56 -3.70
C ALA A 360 -32.66 -6.94 -3.05
N PRO A 361 -31.90 -7.30 -1.99
CA PRO A 361 -32.05 -8.58 -1.33
C PRO A 361 -33.45 -8.77 -0.74
N ARG A 362 -33.95 -10.01 -0.80
CA ARG A 362 -35.11 -10.46 -0.06
C ARG A 362 -34.70 -11.34 1.09
N VAL A 363 -35.21 -11.10 2.27
CA VAL A 363 -34.93 -11.89 3.47
C VAL A 363 -36.21 -12.49 4.02
N GLU A 364 -36.12 -13.65 4.62
CA GLU A 364 -37.24 -14.52 5.01
C GLU A 364 -38.25 -13.87 5.99
N TYR A 365 -37.84 -12.82 6.70
CA TYR A 365 -38.61 -12.17 7.76
C TYR A 365 -38.71 -10.64 7.61
N SER A 366 -38.83 -10.12 6.39
CA SER A 366 -39.06 -8.68 6.21
C SER A 366 -40.54 -8.34 6.47
N ALA A 367 -40.82 -7.48 7.43
CA ALA A 367 -42.14 -6.94 7.62
C ALA A 367 -42.54 -6.03 6.43
N PRO A 368 -43.84 -5.91 6.09
CA PRO A 368 -44.31 -4.93 5.11
C PRO A 368 -43.84 -3.52 5.50
N GLY A 369 -43.18 -2.81 4.57
CA GLY A 369 -42.57 -1.48 4.82
C GLY A 369 -41.12 -1.50 5.23
N GLU A 370 -40.48 -2.65 5.37
CA GLU A 370 -39.03 -2.81 5.62
C GLU A 370 -38.20 -2.96 4.34
N GLU A 371 -38.65 -2.37 3.25
CA GLU A 371 -37.92 -2.37 1.98
C GLU A 371 -36.59 -1.65 2.11
N GLN A 372 -35.56 -2.13 1.38
CA GLN A 372 -34.29 -1.43 1.25
C GLN A 372 -34.50 -0.03 0.66
N ARG A 373 -33.84 0.97 1.21
CA ARG A 373 -33.89 2.33 0.67
C ARG A 373 -32.52 2.74 0.18
N LEU A 374 -32.52 3.53 -0.89
CA LEU A 374 -31.35 4.13 -1.49
C LEU A 374 -31.48 5.65 -1.47
N VAL A 375 -30.43 6.33 -1.01
CA VAL A 375 -30.26 7.77 -1.17
C VAL A 375 -29.01 8.02 -2.00
N VAL A 376 -29.13 8.84 -3.04
CA VAL A 376 -28.02 9.27 -3.88
C VAL A 376 -27.58 10.65 -3.46
N SER A 377 -26.27 10.88 -3.28
CA SER A 377 -25.74 12.20 -2.95
C SER A 377 -24.46 12.50 -3.71
N THR A 378 -24.28 13.78 -4.08
CA THR A 378 -23.08 14.28 -4.76
C THR A 378 -22.97 15.80 -4.54
N ASN A 379 -21.77 16.34 -4.38
CA ASN A 379 -21.49 17.78 -4.30
C ASN A 379 -22.43 18.57 -3.36
N GLY A 380 -22.78 17.98 -2.20
CA GLY A 380 -23.68 18.59 -1.22
C GLY A 380 -25.18 18.41 -1.52
N TRP A 381 -25.56 17.92 -2.69
CA TRP A 381 -26.94 17.55 -3.01
C TRP A 381 -27.28 16.14 -2.53
N ARG A 382 -28.56 15.92 -2.24
CA ARG A 382 -29.07 14.62 -1.78
C ARG A 382 -30.45 14.38 -2.35
N SER A 383 -30.70 13.16 -2.89
CA SER A 383 -32.02 12.74 -3.37
C SER A 383 -33.02 12.51 -2.24
N ALA A 384 -34.30 12.48 -2.56
CA ALA A 384 -35.28 11.79 -1.74
C ALA A 384 -34.92 10.28 -1.65
N PRO A 385 -35.27 9.59 -0.55
CA PRO A 385 -35.09 8.15 -0.45
C PRO A 385 -35.92 7.40 -1.52
N LEU A 386 -35.26 6.50 -2.24
CA LEU A 386 -35.88 5.58 -3.21
C LEU A 386 -36.11 4.25 -2.51
N SER A 387 -37.36 3.77 -2.46
CA SER A 387 -37.68 2.42 -1.98
C SER A 387 -37.32 1.41 -3.07
N LEU A 388 -36.44 0.47 -2.74
CA LEU A 388 -36.04 -0.60 -3.65
C LEU A 388 -36.91 -1.82 -3.43
N ARG A 389 -37.64 -2.24 -4.48
CA ARG A 389 -38.43 -3.47 -4.44
C ARG A 389 -37.50 -4.69 -4.37
N PRO A 390 -37.87 -5.72 -3.59
CA PRO A 390 -37.11 -6.97 -3.60
C PRO A 390 -36.98 -7.55 -5.00
N GLY A 391 -35.76 -8.06 -5.32
CA GLY A 391 -35.44 -8.53 -6.66
C GLY A 391 -34.87 -7.42 -7.56
N TRP A 392 -34.87 -7.68 -8.87
CA TRP A 392 -34.39 -6.72 -9.87
C TRP A 392 -35.39 -5.58 -10.08
N GLY A 393 -34.88 -4.34 -10.06
CA GLY A 393 -35.67 -3.15 -10.34
C GLY A 393 -34.84 -2.09 -11.09
N GLU A 394 -35.54 -1.32 -11.93
CA GLU A 394 -34.99 -0.12 -12.55
C GLU A 394 -35.53 1.12 -11.84
N TYR A 395 -34.65 2.06 -11.57
CA TYR A 395 -34.93 3.27 -10.82
C TYR A 395 -34.35 4.47 -11.56
N THR A 396 -35.11 5.55 -11.62
CA THR A 396 -34.69 6.78 -12.29
C THR A 396 -34.72 7.94 -11.30
N LEU A 397 -33.72 8.80 -11.36
CA LEU A 397 -33.64 10.06 -10.62
C LEU A 397 -32.94 11.14 -11.45
N THR A 398 -33.13 12.39 -11.07
CA THR A 398 -32.48 13.52 -11.74
C THR A 398 -31.46 14.16 -10.81
N LEU A 399 -30.21 14.29 -11.27
CA LEU A 399 -29.20 15.14 -10.64
C LEU A 399 -29.35 16.55 -11.24
N PRO A 400 -29.72 17.57 -10.45
CA PRO A 400 -29.86 18.93 -10.98
C PRO A 400 -28.49 19.52 -11.38
N ALA A 401 -28.46 20.44 -12.31
CA ALA A 401 -27.23 21.05 -12.80
C ALA A 401 -26.33 21.63 -11.67
N GLY A 402 -26.93 22.17 -10.61
CA GLY A 402 -26.17 22.66 -9.45
C GLY A 402 -25.50 21.58 -8.61
N ALA A 403 -25.83 20.30 -8.81
CA ALA A 403 -25.21 19.17 -8.13
C ALA A 403 -24.13 18.49 -8.99
N VAL A 404 -23.99 18.85 -10.25
CA VAL A 404 -23.06 18.26 -11.21
C VAL A 404 -22.00 19.27 -11.58
N GLN A 405 -20.73 18.91 -11.47
CA GLN A 405 -19.61 19.70 -11.95
C GLN A 405 -19.06 19.14 -13.26
N ALA A 406 -18.50 19.99 -14.10
CA ALA A 406 -17.75 19.54 -15.27
C ALA A 406 -16.45 18.86 -14.79
N GLY A 407 -16.22 17.63 -15.25
CA GLY A 407 -15.13 16.78 -14.78
C GLY A 407 -15.59 15.68 -13.83
N LEU A 408 -14.72 15.24 -12.94
CA LEU A 408 -14.96 14.10 -12.06
C LEU A 408 -15.92 14.45 -10.92
N ASN A 409 -17.00 13.68 -10.80
CA ASN A 409 -17.98 13.78 -9.72
C ASN A 409 -17.89 12.54 -8.83
N GLU A 410 -17.85 12.75 -7.52
CA GLU A 410 -17.98 11.69 -6.53
C GLU A 410 -19.45 11.53 -6.15
N ILE A 411 -20.01 10.36 -6.41
CA ILE A 411 -21.42 10.05 -6.18
C ILE A 411 -21.49 8.95 -5.13
N HIS A 412 -22.29 9.16 -4.10
CA HIS A 412 -22.51 8.22 -3.01
C HIS A 412 -23.86 7.56 -3.15
N LEU A 413 -23.89 6.23 -3.16
CA LEU A 413 -25.08 5.41 -3.03
C LEU A 413 -25.17 4.96 -1.57
N GLN A 414 -26.13 5.51 -0.81
CA GLN A 414 -26.31 5.23 0.61
C GLN A 414 -27.53 4.32 0.79
N PHE A 415 -27.27 3.12 1.30
CA PHE A 415 -28.28 2.11 1.59
C PHE A 415 -28.59 2.10 3.09
N ASP A 416 -29.86 1.88 3.44
CA ASP A 416 -30.27 1.86 4.84
C ASP A 416 -29.73 0.64 5.60
N ARG A 417 -29.61 -0.51 4.94
CA ARG A 417 -29.32 -1.79 5.58
C ARG A 417 -28.27 -2.60 4.85
N LEU A 418 -27.56 -3.44 5.62
CA LEU A 418 -26.75 -4.54 5.12
C LEU A 418 -27.43 -5.85 5.55
N TYR A 419 -27.57 -6.78 4.62
CA TYR A 419 -28.15 -8.10 4.84
C TYR A 419 -27.01 -9.13 4.87
N PRO A 420 -26.93 -9.99 5.91
CA PRO A 420 -25.97 -11.11 5.90
C PRO A 420 -26.20 -11.97 4.67
N VAL A 421 -25.15 -12.32 3.93
CA VAL A 421 -25.28 -13.14 2.71
C VAL A 421 -26.01 -14.46 2.99
N ALA A 422 -25.76 -15.06 4.15
CA ALA A 422 -26.43 -16.29 4.59
C ALA A 422 -27.96 -16.14 4.81
N SER A 423 -28.48 -14.92 4.94
CA SER A 423 -29.91 -14.66 5.12
C SER A 423 -30.66 -14.41 3.79
N LEU A 424 -29.93 -14.36 2.67
CA LEU A 424 -30.55 -14.17 1.36
C LEU A 424 -31.32 -15.44 0.97
N LEU A 425 -32.57 -15.28 0.57
CA LEU A 425 -33.33 -16.39 0.02
C LEU A 425 -32.68 -16.84 -1.30
N GLN A 426 -32.48 -18.15 -1.44
CA GLN A 426 -31.96 -18.75 -2.67
C GLN A 426 -33.13 -18.90 -3.66
N GLU A 427 -33.35 -17.90 -4.47
CA GLU A 427 -34.30 -17.91 -5.61
C GLU A 427 -33.48 -17.99 -6.92
N GLU A 428 -34.05 -18.51 -8.00
CA GLU A 428 -33.35 -18.72 -9.28
C GLU A 428 -32.77 -17.43 -9.92
N ASP A 429 -33.28 -16.26 -9.54
CA ASP A 429 -32.85 -14.95 -10.08
C ASP A 429 -31.87 -14.17 -9.21
N ILE A 430 -31.35 -14.75 -8.11
CA ILE A 430 -30.38 -14.07 -7.26
C ILE A 430 -29.04 -14.00 -8.02
N PRO A 431 -28.46 -12.78 -8.19
CA PRO A 431 -27.12 -12.66 -8.70
C PRO A 431 -26.18 -13.52 -7.83
N PRO A 432 -25.29 -14.29 -8.44
CA PRO A 432 -24.37 -15.10 -7.65
C PRO A 432 -23.71 -14.21 -6.60
N ALA A 433 -23.88 -14.55 -5.33
CA ALA A 433 -23.09 -13.99 -4.24
C ALA A 433 -21.62 -14.10 -4.63
N PRO A 434 -20.71 -13.20 -4.14
CA PRO A 434 -19.29 -13.24 -4.48
C PRO A 434 -18.83 -14.69 -4.43
N SER A 435 -18.55 -15.25 -5.58
CA SER A 435 -18.68 -16.69 -5.86
C SER A 435 -17.80 -17.53 -4.98
N ILE A 436 -18.40 -18.39 -4.19
CA ILE A 436 -17.72 -19.55 -3.63
C ILE A 436 -17.88 -20.68 -4.65
N VAL A 437 -16.81 -20.95 -5.38
CA VAL A 437 -16.76 -22.06 -6.35
C VAL A 437 -15.95 -23.18 -5.72
N GLY A 438 -16.52 -24.38 -5.63
CA GLY A 438 -15.88 -25.57 -5.11
C GLY A 438 -16.55 -26.14 -3.87
N THR A 439 -16.18 -27.37 -3.50
CA THR A 439 -16.70 -28.09 -2.33
C THR A 439 -15.69 -28.06 -1.20
N SER A 440 -16.06 -27.51 -0.07
CA SER A 440 -15.29 -27.54 1.19
C SER A 440 -16.28 -27.64 2.35
N PRO A 441 -15.96 -28.34 3.43
CA PRO A 441 -16.80 -28.38 4.62
C PRO A 441 -16.87 -27.03 5.37
N VAL A 442 -15.92 -26.14 5.10
CA VAL A 442 -15.82 -24.79 5.67
C VAL A 442 -15.74 -23.75 4.57
N ALA A 443 -16.19 -22.54 4.86
CA ALA A 443 -16.03 -21.40 3.97
C ALA A 443 -14.55 -20.99 3.94
N LEU A 444 -13.94 -21.00 2.76
CA LEU A 444 -12.58 -20.57 2.51
C LEU A 444 -12.54 -19.47 1.45
N LEU A 445 -11.80 -18.42 1.73
CA LEU A 445 -11.45 -17.38 0.75
C LEU A 445 -9.95 -17.13 0.84
N VAL A 446 -9.26 -17.20 -0.28
CA VAL A 446 -7.85 -16.85 -0.39
C VAL A 446 -7.72 -15.65 -1.32
N GLN A 447 -7.07 -14.61 -0.84
CA GLN A 447 -6.79 -13.40 -1.60
C GLN A 447 -5.29 -13.14 -1.62
N SER A 448 -4.75 -12.88 -2.78
CA SER A 448 -3.33 -12.63 -2.98
C SER A 448 -3.12 -11.39 -3.83
N ALA A 449 -2.13 -10.62 -3.47
CA ALA A 449 -1.67 -9.47 -4.23
C ALA A 449 -0.16 -9.31 -4.11
N GLY A 450 0.51 -9.25 -5.26
CA GLY A 450 1.89 -8.80 -5.34
C GLY A 450 2.02 -7.35 -4.86
N LYS A 451 3.24 -6.88 -4.66
CA LYS A 451 3.50 -5.57 -4.02
C LYS A 451 2.81 -4.41 -4.71
N GLU A 452 2.90 -4.33 -6.03
CA GLU A 452 2.37 -3.22 -6.82
C GLU A 452 0.85 -3.25 -6.94
N VAL A 453 0.23 -4.44 -6.78
CA VAL A 453 -1.21 -4.63 -6.99
C VAL A 453 -2.00 -4.79 -5.69
N GLY A 454 -1.36 -4.58 -4.53
CA GLY A 454 -2.11 -4.62 -3.27
C GLY A 454 -1.27 -4.94 -2.04
N ASP A 455 -0.23 -5.78 -2.15
CA ASP A 455 0.68 -6.17 -1.08
C ASP A 455 -0.02 -6.86 0.11
N PHE A 456 -0.78 -7.90 -0.20
CA PHE A 456 -1.45 -8.70 0.82
C PHE A 456 -1.54 -10.19 0.43
N GLY A 457 -1.61 -11.05 1.45
CA GLY A 457 -1.90 -12.47 1.32
C GLY A 457 -2.86 -12.92 2.42
N HIS A 458 -4.17 -12.79 2.17
CA HIS A 458 -5.21 -13.10 3.13
C HIS A 458 -5.78 -14.50 2.92
N ILE A 459 -5.99 -15.21 4.02
CA ILE A 459 -6.65 -16.51 4.04
C ILE A 459 -7.74 -16.46 5.08
N TYR A 460 -8.99 -16.50 4.63
CA TYR A 460 -10.15 -16.50 5.50
C TYR A 460 -10.70 -17.91 5.65
N VAL A 461 -10.92 -18.31 6.90
CA VAL A 461 -11.60 -19.55 7.26
C VAL A 461 -12.87 -19.20 8.03
N ASN A 462 -14.04 -19.53 7.48
CA ASN A 462 -15.34 -19.13 8.05
C ASN A 462 -15.45 -17.62 8.32
N GLY A 463 -14.91 -16.79 7.41
CA GLY A 463 -14.92 -15.32 7.52
C GLY A 463 -13.86 -14.73 8.46
N LEU A 464 -13.07 -15.54 9.16
CA LEU A 464 -11.97 -15.08 10.00
C LEU A 464 -10.65 -15.12 9.22
N ASP A 465 -9.95 -13.99 9.13
CA ASP A 465 -8.60 -13.95 8.57
C ASP A 465 -7.62 -14.66 9.50
N VAL A 466 -7.07 -15.77 9.02
CA VAL A 466 -6.10 -16.60 9.74
C VAL A 466 -4.69 -16.44 9.17
N SER A 467 -4.53 -15.62 8.13
CA SER A 467 -3.26 -15.49 7.46
C SER A 467 -2.21 -14.74 8.30
N PRO A 468 -0.93 -15.09 8.21
CA PRO A 468 0.16 -14.25 8.69
C PRO A 468 0.23 -12.89 7.96
N ASN A 469 -0.26 -12.82 6.73
CA ASN A 469 -0.23 -11.66 5.83
C ASN A 469 1.17 -11.03 5.76
N ARG A 470 2.16 -11.85 5.45
CA ARG A 470 3.57 -11.49 5.35
C ARG A 470 4.08 -11.79 3.96
N ARG A 471 5.20 -11.15 3.57
CA ARG A 471 5.88 -11.41 2.31
C ARG A 471 6.19 -12.89 2.13
N GLY A 472 6.15 -13.35 0.87
CA GLY A 472 6.33 -14.74 0.49
C GLY A 472 5.02 -15.51 0.50
N TYR A 473 5.08 -16.81 0.70
CA TYR A 473 3.91 -17.67 0.76
C TYR A 473 3.33 -17.75 2.17
N ASN A 474 2.07 -17.36 2.31
CA ASN A 474 1.25 -17.56 3.50
C ASN A 474 0.43 -18.83 3.31
N VAL A 475 0.44 -19.73 4.26
CA VAL A 475 -0.19 -21.05 4.16
C VAL A 475 -1.06 -21.31 5.37
N ALA A 476 -2.26 -21.83 5.12
CA ALA A 476 -3.14 -22.38 6.14
C ALA A 476 -3.55 -23.79 5.72
N ALA A 477 -3.24 -24.78 6.55
CA ALA A 477 -3.62 -26.17 6.33
C ALA A 477 -4.70 -26.57 7.33
N LEU A 478 -5.81 -27.10 6.83
CA LEU A 478 -6.98 -27.49 7.60
C LEU A 478 -7.16 -29.01 7.54
N SER A 479 -7.18 -29.66 8.70
CA SER A 479 -7.47 -31.08 8.79
C SER A 479 -8.96 -31.37 8.51
N PRO A 480 -9.35 -32.59 8.12
CA PRO A 480 -10.76 -32.97 8.01
C PRO A 480 -11.53 -32.84 9.34
N GLN A 481 -10.84 -32.78 10.48
CA GLN A 481 -11.42 -32.59 11.82
C GLN A 481 -11.56 -31.12 12.20
N GLY A 482 -10.97 -30.20 11.43
CA GLY A 482 -11.04 -28.75 11.65
C GLY A 482 -9.80 -28.16 12.34
N ASP A 483 -8.74 -28.95 12.59
CA ASP A 483 -7.49 -28.43 13.14
C ASP A 483 -6.78 -27.56 12.10
N LEU A 484 -6.33 -26.38 12.52
CA LEU A 484 -5.70 -25.38 11.66
C LEU A 484 -4.21 -25.24 11.98
N GLN A 485 -3.38 -25.38 10.95
CA GLN A 485 -1.95 -25.09 10.99
C GLN A 485 -1.65 -23.91 10.09
N ILE A 486 -0.88 -22.94 10.57
CA ILE A 486 -0.58 -21.69 9.86
C ILE A 486 0.94 -21.53 9.77
N ALA A 487 1.43 -21.14 8.59
CA ALA A 487 2.85 -20.88 8.35
C ALA A 487 3.04 -19.74 7.34
N ASN A 488 4.25 -19.18 7.34
CA ASN A 488 4.70 -18.22 6.32
C ASN A 488 6.13 -18.59 5.90
N PHE A 489 6.38 -18.49 4.61
CA PHE A 489 7.68 -18.79 3.98
C PHE A 489 8.11 -17.60 3.14
N ASP A 490 9.11 -16.85 3.60
CA ASP A 490 9.64 -15.67 2.90
C ASP A 490 10.57 -16.10 1.76
N THR A 491 9.99 -16.63 0.69
CA THR A 491 10.71 -17.06 -0.52
C THR A 491 11.34 -15.91 -1.32
N PHE A 492 11.36 -14.71 -0.78
CA PHE A 492 12.12 -13.59 -1.33
C PHE A 492 13.49 -13.42 -0.67
N LEU A 493 13.54 -13.37 0.69
CA LEU A 493 14.80 -13.11 1.41
C LEU A 493 15.49 -14.39 1.89
N ASP A 494 14.74 -15.44 2.19
CA ASP A 494 15.30 -16.66 2.75
C ASP A 494 15.50 -17.74 1.66
N PRO A 495 16.76 -18.04 1.29
CA PRO A 495 17.05 -19.11 0.32
C PRO A 495 16.56 -20.49 0.77
N GLY A 496 16.36 -20.73 2.08
CA GLY A 496 15.85 -21.98 2.63
C GLY A 496 14.32 -22.08 2.66
N ALA A 497 13.61 -20.97 2.42
CA ALA A 497 12.16 -20.91 2.55
C ALA A 497 11.40 -21.83 1.59
N SER A 498 11.93 -22.03 0.38
CA SER A 498 11.34 -22.96 -0.60
C SER A 498 11.37 -24.42 -0.09
N SER A 499 12.49 -24.86 0.43
CA SER A 499 12.62 -26.19 1.03
C SER A 499 11.80 -26.32 2.31
N ALA A 500 11.67 -25.26 3.12
CA ALA A 500 10.83 -25.24 4.30
C ALA A 500 9.33 -25.33 3.95
N LEU A 501 8.88 -24.63 2.91
CA LEU A 501 7.52 -24.75 2.35
C LEU A 501 7.25 -26.20 1.90
N ALA A 502 8.21 -26.79 1.18
CA ALA A 502 8.10 -28.16 0.71
C ALA A 502 8.00 -29.15 1.88
N ALA A 503 8.84 -28.99 2.90
CA ALA A 503 8.82 -29.82 4.10
C ALA A 503 7.49 -29.69 4.88
N PHE A 504 6.98 -28.47 5.03
CA PHE A 504 5.68 -28.21 5.66
C PHE A 504 4.55 -28.94 4.94
N ILE A 505 4.43 -28.76 3.61
CA ILE A 505 3.39 -29.43 2.83
C ILE A 505 3.58 -30.95 2.82
N ALA A 506 4.83 -31.44 2.78
CA ALA A 506 5.12 -32.86 2.81
C ALA A 506 4.68 -33.54 4.12
N ALA A 507 4.82 -32.85 5.24
CA ALA A 507 4.43 -33.35 6.56
C ALA A 507 2.90 -33.44 6.76
N LEU A 508 2.10 -32.77 5.93
CA LEU A 508 0.64 -32.82 6.04
C LEU A 508 0.11 -34.18 5.62
N PRO A 509 -0.81 -34.78 6.39
CA PRO A 509 -1.53 -35.96 5.99
C PRO A 509 -2.36 -35.78 4.72
N GLN A 510 -2.63 -36.85 4.00
CA GLN A 510 -3.49 -36.84 2.83
C GLN A 510 -4.90 -36.33 3.18
N GLY A 511 -5.52 -35.59 2.27
CA GLY A 511 -6.87 -35.07 2.46
C GLY A 511 -6.95 -33.73 3.22
N HIS A 512 -5.81 -33.19 3.74
CA HIS A 512 -5.82 -31.84 4.30
C HIS A 512 -6.10 -30.81 3.21
N ILE A 513 -6.99 -29.87 3.49
CA ILE A 513 -7.20 -28.70 2.64
C ILE A 513 -6.08 -27.71 2.91
N VAL A 514 -5.42 -27.25 1.86
CA VAL A 514 -4.29 -26.32 1.96
C VAL A 514 -4.61 -25.05 1.18
N ALA A 515 -4.74 -23.95 1.90
CA ALA A 515 -4.94 -22.62 1.35
C ALA A 515 -3.61 -21.87 1.31
N VAL A 516 -3.27 -21.28 0.17
CA VAL A 516 -1.97 -20.61 -0.06
C VAL A 516 -2.18 -19.27 -0.70
N ALA A 517 -1.57 -18.22 -0.14
CA ALA A 517 -1.59 -16.87 -0.67
C ALA A 517 -0.18 -16.28 -0.76
N ALA A 518 0.27 -15.91 -1.96
CA ALA A 518 1.47 -15.10 -2.10
C ALA A 518 1.17 -13.64 -1.71
N ALA A 519 2.12 -12.97 -1.07
CA ALA A 519 2.06 -11.55 -0.74
C ALA A 519 3.41 -10.89 -1.04
N ASP A 520 3.41 -9.63 -1.45
CA ASP A 520 4.59 -8.85 -1.83
C ASP A 520 5.37 -9.54 -2.97
N GLU A 521 6.32 -10.41 -2.62
CA GLU A 521 7.16 -11.15 -3.55
C GLU A 521 7.37 -12.58 -3.05
N ALA A 522 7.15 -13.56 -3.91
CA ALA A 522 7.26 -14.97 -3.56
C ALA A 522 8.03 -15.83 -4.59
N SER A 523 8.64 -15.21 -5.62
CA SER A 523 9.26 -15.94 -6.73
C SER A 523 10.78 -16.06 -6.66
N MET A 524 11.47 -15.15 -5.97
CA MET A 524 12.93 -14.95 -6.08
C MET A 524 13.73 -16.19 -5.67
N ASN A 525 13.43 -16.75 -4.50
CA ASN A 525 14.07 -17.96 -3.97
C ASN A 525 13.13 -19.17 -3.99
N LEU A 526 12.11 -19.16 -4.85
CA LEU A 526 11.23 -20.30 -5.04
C LEU A 526 11.95 -21.34 -5.90
N GLY A 527 12.28 -22.48 -5.32
CA GLY A 527 12.91 -23.63 -5.98
C GLY A 527 11.91 -24.64 -6.52
N GLU A 528 12.43 -25.65 -7.24
CA GLU A 528 11.61 -26.73 -7.79
C GLU A 528 10.89 -27.53 -6.71
N GLU A 529 11.48 -27.68 -5.53
CA GLU A 529 10.89 -28.38 -4.39
C GLU A 529 9.63 -27.69 -3.89
N GLY A 530 9.63 -26.34 -3.81
CA GLY A 530 8.47 -25.54 -3.44
C GLY A 530 7.35 -25.64 -4.48
N VAL A 531 7.68 -25.53 -5.76
CA VAL A 531 6.73 -25.71 -6.87
C VAL A 531 6.15 -27.14 -6.86
N SER A 532 6.98 -28.15 -6.67
CA SER A 532 6.53 -29.55 -6.59
C SER A 532 5.62 -29.79 -5.40
N ALA A 533 5.90 -29.14 -4.26
CA ALA A 533 5.02 -29.20 -3.10
C ALA A 533 3.65 -28.57 -3.37
N LEU A 534 3.60 -27.41 -4.02
CA LEU A 534 2.34 -26.78 -4.45
C LEU A 534 1.58 -27.68 -5.45
N ARG A 535 2.28 -28.33 -6.37
CA ARG A 535 1.66 -29.33 -7.28
C ARG A 535 1.07 -30.52 -6.53
N SER A 536 1.66 -30.93 -5.40
CA SER A 536 1.16 -32.04 -4.57
C SER A 536 -0.15 -31.75 -3.85
N ILE A 537 -0.58 -30.48 -3.85
CA ILE A 537 -1.90 -30.06 -3.36
C ILE A 537 -2.86 -29.69 -4.50
N GLY A 538 -2.48 -30.01 -5.75
CA GLY A 538 -3.31 -29.78 -6.92
C GLY A 538 -3.02 -28.50 -7.70
N ALA A 539 -2.10 -27.64 -7.28
CA ALA A 539 -1.74 -26.45 -8.03
C ALA A 539 -1.08 -26.79 -9.37
N LYS A 540 -1.21 -25.90 -10.36
CA LYS A 540 -0.60 -26.01 -11.68
C LYS A 540 0.42 -24.89 -11.91
N GLY A 541 0.20 -23.75 -11.27
CA GLY A 541 0.98 -22.53 -11.44
C GLY A 541 2.44 -22.69 -10.99
N ASP A 542 3.29 -21.90 -11.61
CA ASP A 542 4.70 -21.76 -11.27
C ASP A 542 5.06 -20.30 -11.22
N LEU A 543 5.45 -19.80 -10.04
CA LEU A 543 5.79 -18.41 -9.82
C LEU A 543 7.26 -18.09 -10.13
N ARG A 544 8.10 -19.07 -10.40
CA ARG A 544 9.51 -18.84 -10.72
C ARG A 544 9.66 -17.91 -11.92
N GLY A 545 10.49 -16.88 -11.77
CA GLY A 545 10.68 -15.84 -12.77
C GLY A 545 9.50 -14.86 -12.93
N LYS A 546 8.46 -14.97 -12.09
CA LYS A 546 7.29 -14.08 -12.08
C LYS A 546 7.36 -13.14 -10.89
N TYR A 547 8.23 -12.17 -10.98
CA TYR A 547 8.50 -11.21 -9.91
C TYR A 547 7.25 -10.45 -9.49
N ARG A 548 6.89 -10.54 -8.20
CA ARG A 548 5.74 -9.86 -7.57
C ARG A 548 4.37 -10.16 -8.16
N TRP A 549 4.21 -11.36 -8.72
CA TRP A 549 2.90 -11.80 -9.15
C TRP A 549 2.05 -12.25 -7.97
N SER A 550 0.73 -12.05 -8.12
CA SER A 550 -0.29 -12.59 -7.22
C SER A 550 -0.49 -14.09 -7.49
N HIS A 551 -0.65 -14.90 -6.44
CA HIS A 551 -0.93 -16.33 -6.54
C HIS A 551 -1.78 -16.80 -5.37
N ALA A 552 -3.00 -17.24 -5.64
CA ALA A 552 -3.94 -17.77 -4.66
C ALA A 552 -4.30 -19.21 -5.02
N VAL A 553 -4.25 -20.11 -4.04
CA VAL A 553 -4.54 -21.55 -4.22
C VAL A 553 -5.39 -22.05 -3.07
N ILE A 554 -6.41 -22.86 -3.38
CA ILE A 554 -7.06 -23.78 -2.44
C ILE A 554 -6.96 -25.17 -3.04
N GLY A 555 -6.17 -26.02 -2.42
CA GLY A 555 -5.92 -27.38 -2.88
C GLY A 555 -6.13 -28.42 -1.78
N VAL A 556 -5.94 -29.69 -2.13
CA VAL A 556 -6.05 -30.81 -1.20
C VAL A 556 -4.78 -31.64 -1.27
N LYS A 557 -4.18 -31.95 -0.13
CA LYS A 557 -2.99 -32.78 -0.08
C LYS A 557 -3.24 -34.13 -0.71
N GLY A 558 -2.42 -34.46 -1.73
CA GLY A 558 -2.53 -35.69 -2.53
C GLY A 558 -3.35 -35.57 -3.80
N ALA A 559 -3.90 -34.38 -4.08
CA ALA A 559 -4.61 -34.12 -5.33
C ALA A 559 -3.63 -33.99 -6.51
N GLY A 560 -4.08 -34.39 -7.70
CA GLY A 560 -3.27 -34.26 -8.92
C GLY A 560 -3.12 -32.80 -9.37
N PRO A 561 -2.02 -32.42 -10.04
CA PRO A 561 -1.81 -31.08 -10.56
C PRO A 561 -2.97 -30.60 -11.46
N GLY A 562 -3.44 -29.38 -11.25
CA GLY A 562 -4.56 -28.78 -11.97
C GLY A 562 -5.94 -29.03 -11.35
N SER A 563 -6.02 -29.74 -10.21
CA SER A 563 -7.28 -29.97 -9.49
C SER A 563 -7.58 -28.93 -8.40
N ALA A 564 -6.58 -28.10 -8.03
CA ALA A 564 -6.80 -27.00 -7.08
C ALA A 564 -7.63 -25.87 -7.70
N LEU A 565 -8.34 -25.14 -6.85
CA LEU A 565 -8.81 -23.80 -7.21
C LEU A 565 -7.60 -22.87 -7.18
N GLU A 566 -7.25 -22.29 -8.31
CA GLU A 566 -6.02 -21.54 -8.46
C GLU A 566 -6.23 -20.32 -9.33
N ALA A 567 -5.66 -19.21 -8.90
CA ALA A 567 -5.60 -17.97 -9.68
C ALA A 567 -4.20 -17.35 -9.58
N LEU A 568 -3.68 -16.88 -10.72
CA LEU A 568 -2.34 -16.31 -10.86
C LEU A 568 -2.39 -15.15 -11.84
N ASP A 569 -1.90 -13.96 -11.43
CA ASP A 569 -1.88 -12.76 -12.27
C ASP A 569 -0.73 -11.84 -11.85
N GLY A 570 -0.04 -11.23 -12.82
CA GLY A 570 1.04 -10.28 -12.58
C GLY A 570 0.58 -8.83 -12.45
N LEU A 571 -0.66 -8.54 -12.87
CA LEU A 571 -1.17 -7.16 -12.99
C LEU A 571 -2.36 -6.86 -12.08
N ARG A 572 -2.87 -7.86 -11.37
CA ARG A 572 -4.08 -7.76 -10.54
C ARG A 572 -3.95 -8.59 -9.27
N PRO A 573 -4.66 -8.19 -8.19
CA PRO A 573 -4.93 -9.14 -7.12
C PRO A 573 -5.77 -10.29 -7.65
N VAL A 574 -5.60 -11.45 -7.05
CA VAL A 574 -6.37 -12.66 -7.38
C VAL A 574 -7.06 -13.19 -6.14
N SER A 575 -8.17 -13.88 -6.33
CA SER A 575 -8.87 -14.58 -5.26
C SER A 575 -9.45 -15.90 -5.74
N VAL A 576 -9.48 -16.88 -4.84
CA VAL A 576 -10.17 -18.15 -5.01
C VAL A 576 -10.97 -18.46 -3.74
N ALA A 577 -12.12 -19.11 -3.89
CA ALA A 577 -12.99 -19.42 -2.77
C ALA A 577 -13.59 -20.83 -2.88
N ALA A 578 -13.86 -21.45 -1.74
CA ALA A 578 -14.47 -22.78 -1.65
C ALA A 578 -15.39 -22.90 -0.43
N GLY A 579 -16.39 -23.76 -0.50
CA GLY A 579 -17.28 -24.10 0.62
C GLY A 579 -18.58 -23.32 0.70
N PRO A 580 -19.29 -23.38 1.83
CA PRO A 580 -20.57 -22.69 2.02
C PRO A 580 -20.40 -21.17 1.93
N ALA A 581 -21.47 -20.45 1.65
CA ALA A 581 -21.47 -18.99 1.49
C ALA A 581 -20.70 -18.32 2.64
N LEU A 582 -19.80 -17.38 2.27
CA LEU A 582 -19.04 -16.62 3.26
C LEU A 582 -20.00 -15.85 4.16
N THR A 583 -19.76 -15.93 5.45
CA THR A 583 -20.41 -15.06 6.45
C THR A 583 -19.76 -13.69 6.49
N GLU A 584 -19.28 -13.19 5.36
CA GLU A 584 -18.68 -11.87 5.27
C GLU A 584 -19.74 -10.76 5.32
N PRO A 585 -19.32 -9.53 5.65
CA PRO A 585 -20.22 -8.46 6.07
C PRO A 585 -21.32 -8.28 5.06
N GLY A 586 -22.53 -8.07 5.54
CA GLY A 586 -23.73 -8.03 4.76
C GLY A 586 -23.62 -7.25 3.45
N VAL A 587 -24.45 -7.59 2.50
CA VAL A 587 -24.59 -6.90 1.22
C VAL A 587 -25.82 -5.99 1.25
N ALA A 588 -25.74 -4.83 0.60
CA ALA A 588 -26.85 -3.89 0.55
C ALA A 588 -27.75 -4.10 -0.69
N ALA A 589 -27.12 -4.18 -1.84
CA ALA A 589 -27.76 -4.38 -3.15
C ALA A 589 -26.69 -4.81 -4.17
N ALA A 590 -27.11 -5.42 -5.29
CA ALA A 590 -26.22 -5.66 -6.41
C ALA A 590 -26.53 -4.65 -7.54
N LEU A 591 -25.47 -4.06 -8.10
CA LEU A 591 -25.55 -3.14 -9.24
C LEU A 591 -25.23 -3.91 -10.52
N GLU A 592 -26.17 -3.96 -11.45
CA GLU A 592 -25.91 -4.45 -12.80
C GLU A 592 -25.30 -3.33 -13.65
N TRP A 593 -25.97 -2.17 -13.68
CA TRP A 593 -25.46 -0.96 -14.34
C TRP A 593 -26.11 0.30 -13.76
N ILE A 594 -25.43 1.43 -13.93
CA ILE A 594 -25.95 2.77 -13.73
C ILE A 594 -25.55 3.65 -14.92
N ARG A 595 -26.50 4.43 -15.42
CA ARG A 595 -26.35 5.32 -16.57
C ARG A 595 -26.56 6.76 -16.16
N PHE A 596 -25.71 7.62 -16.62
CA PHE A 596 -25.81 9.06 -16.54
C PHE A 596 -25.96 9.59 -17.95
N ALA A 597 -27.00 10.36 -18.23
CA ALA A 597 -27.24 11.00 -19.52
C ALA A 597 -27.60 12.45 -19.28
N ALA A 598 -26.96 13.37 -20.03
CA ALA A 598 -27.34 14.78 -19.97
C ALA A 598 -28.82 14.92 -20.36
N ALA A 599 -29.60 15.62 -19.53
CA ALA A 599 -30.98 15.93 -19.86
C ALA A 599 -30.98 16.87 -21.09
N GLU A 600 -31.83 16.58 -22.07
CA GLU A 600 -31.99 17.37 -23.29
C GLU A 600 -32.54 18.79 -23.00
#